data_5d755f6a77effacf9e299a093ee2b66e
#
_entry.id   5d755f6a77effacf9e299a093ee2b66e
#
_cell.length_a   1.000
_cell.length_b   1.000
_cell.length_c   1.000
_cell.angle_alpha   90.00
_cell.angle_beta   90.00
_cell.angle_gamma   90.00
#
_symmetry.space_group_name_H-M   'P 1'
#
loop_
_entity.id
_entity.type
_entity.pdbx_description
1 polymer ?
#
loop_
_entity_poly.entity_id
_entity_poly.type
_entity_poly.pdbx_seq_one_letter_code
_entity_poly.pdbx_strand_id
1 'polypeptide(L)'
;LDVGEMVMALAIGYDWLYDSLQPDTRRVVREAIIAKGFDAAKNTRHAWFYTAKNNWNSVCNSGLAYGALALFEEIPEVSKGIIEKCMETNPKAMVGYGPDGGYPEGFGYWGYGTSFQVMLIAALESAFGTDNGLSQAPGFMESARFMQYMTAPGGDCFCFSDSPVEAECNMMMFWFAGKAKDLSLLWIERQYLDRPDMPFAEDRLLPSLMVFCSQLDLKHIGKPKRNFWFSRGDTPVFIYRGGWDSKEDTYLGVKGGSPSTSHAHMDAGSFIFERDGVRWAMDLGMQSYITLESKGVDLWNMSQNGQRWEVFRLSNIAHNTLTINGERHLVKSNAPITRTFESKKQKGAEVDLSSVFAN
;
A
#
# COMPACT_ATOMS: atom_id res chain seq x y z
N LEU A 1 4.50 12.87 6.73
CA LEU A 1 3.37 12.41 5.92
C LEU A 1 2.28 13.47 5.86
N ASP A 2 1.71 13.89 6.96
CA ASP A 2 0.56 14.80 7.03
C ASP A 2 0.76 16.08 6.20
N VAL A 3 1.94 16.65 6.25
CA VAL A 3 2.28 17.85 5.43
C VAL A 3 2.22 17.52 3.94
N GLY A 4 2.71 16.34 3.51
CA GLY A 4 2.63 15.90 2.11
C GLY A 4 1.18 15.77 1.64
N GLU A 5 0.33 15.15 2.45
CA GLU A 5 -1.10 15.00 2.18
C GLU A 5 -1.82 16.35 2.11
N MET A 6 -1.55 17.24 3.08
CA MET A 6 -2.15 18.57 3.11
C MET A 6 -1.72 19.41 1.92
N VAL A 7 -0.46 19.35 1.50
CA VAL A 7 0.04 20.06 0.30
C VAL A 7 -0.67 19.53 -0.95
N MET A 8 -0.86 18.21 -1.10
CA MET A 8 -1.63 17.66 -2.22
C MET A 8 -3.07 18.16 -2.24
N ALA A 9 -3.74 18.09 -1.09
CA ALA A 9 -5.14 18.55 -0.98
C ALA A 9 -5.28 20.05 -1.31
N LEU A 10 -4.37 20.88 -0.76
CA LEU A 10 -4.35 22.32 -1.05
C LEU A 10 -4.03 22.60 -2.52
N ALA A 11 -3.11 21.85 -3.12
CA ALA A 11 -2.74 22.01 -4.52
C ALA A 11 -3.91 21.68 -5.47
N ILE A 12 -4.60 20.56 -5.24
CA ILE A 12 -5.79 20.19 -6.03
C ILE A 12 -6.90 21.24 -5.86
N GLY A 13 -7.17 21.66 -4.63
CA GLY A 13 -8.17 22.70 -4.39
C GLY A 13 -7.79 24.06 -4.99
N TYR A 14 -6.52 24.43 -4.95
CA TYR A 14 -5.99 25.65 -5.53
C TYR A 14 -6.15 25.66 -7.05
N ASP A 15 -5.77 24.59 -7.71
CA ASP A 15 -5.85 24.45 -9.17
C ASP A 15 -7.32 24.38 -9.66
N TRP A 16 -8.12 23.49 -9.11
CA TRP A 16 -9.50 23.27 -9.56
C TRP A 16 -10.44 24.44 -9.27
N LEU A 17 -10.19 25.17 -8.19
CA LEU A 17 -11.05 26.28 -7.75
C LEU A 17 -10.44 27.65 -8.02
N TYR A 18 -9.33 27.72 -8.75
CA TYR A 18 -8.53 28.94 -8.91
C TYR A 18 -9.37 30.16 -9.24
N ASP A 19 -10.22 30.10 -10.27
CA ASP A 19 -11.07 31.20 -10.71
C ASP A 19 -12.15 31.58 -9.69
N SER A 20 -12.55 30.65 -8.82
CA SER A 20 -13.57 30.85 -7.78
C SER A 20 -12.99 31.36 -6.46
N LEU A 21 -11.70 31.18 -6.21
CA LEU A 21 -11.03 31.61 -5.00
C LEU A 21 -10.79 33.11 -4.99
N GLN A 22 -11.08 33.75 -3.84
CA GLN A 22 -10.73 35.15 -3.64
C GLN A 22 -9.20 35.36 -3.64
N PRO A 23 -8.69 36.52 -4.09
CA PRO A 23 -7.23 36.76 -4.16
C PRO A 23 -6.50 36.53 -2.82
N ASP A 24 -7.10 36.93 -1.70
CA ASP A 24 -6.52 36.70 -0.37
C ASP A 24 -6.45 35.22 -0.02
N THR A 25 -7.46 34.40 -0.39
CA THR A 25 -7.45 32.97 -0.18
C THR A 25 -6.35 32.32 -1.01
N ARG A 26 -6.23 32.69 -2.30
CA ARG A 26 -5.13 32.21 -3.16
C ARG A 26 -3.77 32.53 -2.55
N ARG A 27 -3.57 33.73 -2.07
CA ARG A 27 -2.33 34.17 -1.42
C ARG A 27 -2.01 33.29 -0.19
N VAL A 28 -2.99 33.09 0.71
CA VAL A 28 -2.81 32.30 1.93
C VAL A 28 -2.46 30.83 1.61
N VAL A 29 -3.16 30.21 0.66
CA VAL A 29 -2.91 28.82 0.24
C VAL A 29 -1.51 28.68 -0.37
N ARG A 30 -1.14 29.58 -1.28
CA ARG A 30 0.21 29.59 -1.88
C ARG A 30 1.30 29.74 -0.82
N GLU A 31 1.18 30.73 0.07
CA GLU A 31 2.16 30.96 1.16
C GLU A 31 2.25 29.73 2.09
N ALA A 32 1.13 29.06 2.37
CA ALA A 32 1.11 27.85 3.18
C ALA A 32 1.84 26.68 2.49
N ILE A 33 1.59 26.45 1.20
CA ILE A 33 2.30 25.40 0.42
C ILE A 33 3.81 25.68 0.43
N ILE A 34 4.23 26.93 0.22
CA ILE A 34 5.65 27.29 0.21
C ILE A 34 6.25 27.10 1.61
N ALA A 35 5.71 27.76 2.62
CA ALA A 35 6.34 27.80 3.93
C ALA A 35 6.26 26.47 4.69
N LYS A 36 5.12 25.77 4.62
CA LYS A 36 4.88 24.52 5.35
C LYS A 36 5.27 23.27 4.56
N GLY A 37 5.20 23.31 3.23
CA GLY A 37 5.58 22.24 2.34
C GLY A 37 7.05 22.36 1.88
N PHE A 38 7.32 23.32 0.99
CA PHE A 38 8.61 23.38 0.29
C PHE A 38 9.78 23.76 1.21
N ASP A 39 9.62 24.77 2.07
CA ASP A 39 10.68 25.19 2.98
C ASP A 39 10.90 24.16 4.09
N ALA A 40 9.84 23.51 4.58
CA ALA A 40 9.98 22.41 5.52
C ALA A 40 10.75 21.22 4.92
N ALA A 41 10.53 20.91 3.64
CA ALA A 41 11.21 19.83 2.93
C ALA A 41 12.72 20.10 2.67
N LYS A 42 13.13 21.38 2.71
CA LYS A 42 14.57 21.78 2.63
C LYS A 42 15.31 21.56 3.95
N ASN A 43 14.57 21.45 5.07
CA ASN A 43 15.18 21.24 6.37
C ASN A 43 15.72 19.81 6.48
N THR A 44 17.02 19.66 6.72
CA THR A 44 17.69 18.34 6.79
C THR A 44 17.09 17.41 7.84
N ARG A 45 16.51 17.96 8.92
CA ARG A 45 15.81 17.17 9.95
C ARG A 45 14.58 16.48 9.41
N HIS A 46 13.91 17.05 8.42
CA HIS A 46 12.65 16.53 7.84
C HIS A 46 12.85 15.90 6.47
N ALA A 47 13.95 16.17 5.79
CA ALA A 47 14.23 15.75 4.42
C ALA A 47 14.61 14.25 4.27
N TRP A 48 14.64 13.48 5.35
CA TRP A 48 15.02 12.06 5.32
C TRP A 48 14.12 11.21 4.43
N PHE A 49 12.86 11.61 4.22
CA PHE A 49 11.93 10.90 3.34
C PHE A 49 12.45 10.81 1.89
N TYR A 50 13.27 11.73 1.42
CA TYR A 50 13.91 11.64 0.10
C TYR A 50 14.85 10.43 -0.07
N THR A 51 15.27 9.83 1.03
CA THR A 51 16.10 8.62 1.03
C THR A 51 15.35 7.36 1.45
N ALA A 52 14.14 7.50 1.94
CA ALA A 52 13.31 6.38 2.37
C ALA A 52 12.92 5.48 1.19
N LYS A 53 12.73 4.18 1.48
CA LYS A 53 12.34 3.15 0.51
C LYS A 53 10.91 2.63 0.76
N ASN A 54 10.11 3.39 1.46
CA ASN A 54 8.76 3.04 1.90
C ASN A 54 7.76 4.14 1.54
N ASN A 55 6.53 4.01 2.03
CA ASN A 55 5.43 4.94 1.77
C ASN A 55 5.74 6.41 2.05
N TRP A 56 6.62 6.73 3.01
CA TRP A 56 7.02 8.12 3.29
C TRP A 56 7.58 8.83 2.07
N ASN A 57 8.40 8.13 1.29
CA ASN A 57 8.95 8.69 0.06
C ASN A 57 7.84 8.96 -0.97
N SER A 58 6.95 7.99 -1.20
CA SER A 58 5.84 8.15 -2.16
C SER A 58 4.91 9.29 -1.76
N VAL A 59 4.46 9.34 -0.51
CA VAL A 59 3.50 10.34 -0.03
C VAL A 59 4.09 11.75 -0.06
N CYS A 60 5.29 11.93 0.51
CA CYS A 60 5.88 13.27 0.59
C CYS A 60 6.29 13.80 -0.78
N ASN A 61 6.92 12.99 -1.64
CA ASN A 61 7.26 13.42 -3.00
C ASN A 61 6.02 13.76 -3.81
N SER A 62 4.97 12.95 -3.73
CA SER A 62 3.72 13.22 -4.45
C SER A 62 3.09 14.53 -4.00
N GLY A 63 2.96 14.75 -2.69
CA GLY A 63 2.41 15.99 -2.17
C GLY A 63 3.17 17.22 -2.61
N LEU A 64 4.51 17.18 -2.51
CA LEU A 64 5.36 18.30 -2.95
C LEU A 64 5.27 18.53 -4.46
N ALA A 65 5.24 17.47 -5.27
CA ALA A 65 5.10 17.59 -6.72
C ALA A 65 3.76 18.22 -7.12
N TYR A 66 2.64 17.82 -6.47
CA TYR A 66 1.34 18.45 -6.68
C TYR A 66 1.37 19.95 -6.34
N GLY A 67 1.96 20.31 -5.20
CA GLY A 67 2.13 21.72 -4.81
C GLY A 67 2.95 22.49 -5.85
N ALA A 68 4.01 21.90 -6.34
CA ALA A 68 4.88 22.52 -7.35
C ALA A 68 4.19 22.65 -8.71
N LEU A 69 3.41 21.66 -9.13
CA LEU A 69 2.60 21.75 -10.37
C LEU A 69 1.56 22.86 -10.28
N ALA A 70 0.80 22.91 -9.17
CA ALA A 70 -0.24 23.93 -8.98
C ALA A 70 0.30 25.37 -8.93
N LEU A 71 1.54 25.56 -8.47
CA LEU A 71 2.19 26.88 -8.37
C LEU A 71 3.20 27.15 -9.49
N PHE A 72 3.26 26.30 -10.52
CA PHE A 72 4.32 26.37 -11.53
C PHE A 72 4.36 27.71 -12.27
N GLU A 73 3.22 28.27 -12.62
CA GLU A 73 3.16 29.56 -13.36
C GLU A 73 3.54 30.75 -12.48
N GLU A 74 3.33 30.65 -11.16
CA GLU A 74 3.60 31.75 -10.23
C GLU A 74 5.06 31.74 -9.71
N ILE A 75 5.66 30.57 -9.52
CA ILE A 75 7.02 30.41 -8.98
C ILE A 75 7.82 29.34 -9.77
N PRO A 76 8.02 29.51 -11.09
CA PRO A 76 8.52 28.45 -11.98
C PRO A 76 9.85 27.85 -11.53
N GLU A 77 10.81 28.65 -11.09
CA GLU A 77 12.16 28.16 -10.71
C GLU A 77 12.11 27.29 -9.45
N VAL A 78 11.29 27.67 -8.45
CA VAL A 78 11.11 26.88 -7.23
C VAL A 78 10.38 25.61 -7.55
N SER A 79 9.28 25.68 -8.30
CA SER A 79 8.45 24.54 -8.71
C SER A 79 9.26 23.52 -9.50
N LYS A 80 10.07 23.97 -10.48
CA LYS A 80 10.96 23.12 -11.25
C LYS A 80 11.92 22.36 -10.34
N GLY A 81 12.61 23.05 -9.44
CA GLY A 81 13.55 22.41 -8.52
C GLY A 81 12.90 21.37 -7.59
N ILE A 82 11.66 21.59 -7.15
CA ILE A 82 10.89 20.60 -6.36
C ILE A 82 10.54 19.38 -7.21
N ILE A 83 10.03 19.57 -8.42
CA ILE A 83 9.67 18.47 -9.34
C ILE A 83 10.91 17.64 -9.69
N GLU A 84 12.01 18.26 -10.05
CA GLU A 84 13.27 17.58 -10.35
C GLU A 84 13.75 16.75 -9.15
N LYS A 85 13.65 17.29 -7.93
CA LYS A 85 14.02 16.57 -6.71
C LYS A 85 13.09 15.38 -6.44
N CYS A 86 11.79 15.52 -6.66
CA CYS A 86 10.84 14.42 -6.54
C CYS A 86 11.16 13.32 -7.57
N MET A 87 11.42 13.67 -8.83
CA MET A 87 11.77 12.71 -9.88
C MET A 87 13.10 11.99 -9.61
N GLU A 88 14.10 12.67 -9.02
CA GLU A 88 15.37 12.07 -8.60
C GLU A 88 15.20 11.04 -7.47
N THR A 89 14.32 11.33 -6.51
CA THR A 89 14.30 10.60 -5.23
C THR A 89 13.18 9.57 -5.12
N ASN A 90 12.06 9.77 -5.82
CA ASN A 90 10.91 8.85 -5.78
C ASN A 90 11.22 7.42 -6.27
N PRO A 91 12.11 7.17 -7.26
CA PRO A 91 12.48 5.81 -7.66
C PRO A 91 12.97 4.92 -6.51
N LYS A 92 13.41 5.49 -5.39
CA LYS A 92 13.84 4.72 -4.21
C LYS A 92 12.67 3.98 -3.55
N ALA A 93 11.48 4.58 -3.54
CA ALA A 93 10.26 3.91 -3.04
C ALA A 93 9.80 2.77 -3.96
N MET A 94 10.06 2.91 -5.27
CA MET A 94 9.63 1.93 -6.27
C MET A 94 10.32 0.56 -6.11
N VAL A 95 11.46 0.51 -5.45
CA VAL A 95 12.19 -0.75 -5.16
C VAL A 95 11.33 -1.74 -4.35
N GLY A 96 10.43 -1.23 -3.50
CA GLY A 96 9.56 -2.06 -2.68
C GLY A 96 8.57 -2.94 -3.45
N TYR A 97 8.28 -2.62 -4.72
CA TYR A 97 7.40 -3.45 -5.57
C TYR A 97 8.11 -4.63 -6.25
N GLY A 98 9.44 -4.57 -6.30
CA GLY A 98 10.23 -5.61 -6.96
C GLY A 98 10.28 -6.93 -6.21
N PRO A 99 10.52 -8.06 -6.93
CA PRO A 99 10.65 -8.15 -8.38
C PRO A 99 9.31 -8.34 -9.11
N ASP A 100 8.22 -8.70 -8.43
CA ASP A 100 6.98 -9.25 -9.01
C ASP A 100 5.69 -8.76 -8.33
N GLY A 101 5.73 -7.62 -7.70
CA GLY A 101 4.56 -6.87 -7.24
C GLY A 101 4.13 -7.14 -5.80
N GLY A 102 4.83 -7.99 -5.06
CA GLY A 102 4.57 -8.15 -3.62
C GLY A 102 4.96 -6.88 -2.86
N TYR A 103 4.03 -6.34 -2.07
CA TYR A 103 4.31 -5.14 -1.29
C TYR A 103 4.69 -5.51 0.17
N PRO A 104 5.89 -5.13 0.63
CA PRO A 104 6.43 -5.67 1.88
C PRO A 104 5.66 -5.25 3.14
N GLU A 105 4.99 -4.11 3.12
CA GLU A 105 4.26 -3.54 4.25
C GLU A 105 2.79 -3.99 4.32
N GLY A 106 2.35 -4.90 3.43
CA GLY A 106 1.01 -5.47 3.43
C GLY A 106 -0.06 -4.64 2.72
N PHE A 107 -1.31 -5.11 2.85
CA PHE A 107 -2.49 -4.58 2.15
C PHE A 107 -2.74 -3.10 2.42
N GLY A 108 -2.79 -2.71 3.69
CA GLY A 108 -3.12 -1.34 4.09
C GLY A 108 -2.11 -0.32 3.56
N TYR A 109 -0.82 -0.61 3.71
CA TYR A 109 0.23 0.30 3.25
C TYR A 109 0.45 0.29 1.74
N TRP A 110 0.11 -0.83 1.04
CA TRP A 110 -0.01 -0.77 -0.41
C TRP A 110 -1.09 0.24 -0.81
N GLY A 111 -2.27 0.12 -0.23
CA GLY A 111 -3.37 1.06 -0.47
C GLY A 111 -2.95 2.52 -0.25
N TYR A 112 -2.29 2.79 0.87
CA TYR A 112 -1.85 4.14 1.23
C TYR A 112 -0.71 4.65 0.32
N GLY A 113 0.42 3.98 0.31
CA GLY A 113 1.62 4.45 -0.41
C GLY A 113 1.46 4.44 -1.93
N THR A 114 0.81 3.38 -2.47
CA THR A 114 0.58 3.24 -3.91
C THR A 114 -0.43 4.26 -4.42
N SER A 115 -1.41 4.67 -3.60
CA SER A 115 -2.34 5.72 -4.01
C SER A 115 -1.61 7.03 -4.33
N PHE A 116 -0.73 7.46 -3.46
CA PHE A 116 0.08 8.65 -3.72
C PHE A 116 1.04 8.46 -4.89
N GLN A 117 1.60 7.27 -5.04
CA GLN A 117 2.48 6.95 -6.17
C GLN A 117 1.75 7.03 -7.51
N VAL A 118 0.55 6.45 -7.61
CA VAL A 118 -0.29 6.53 -8.83
C VAL A 118 -0.70 7.98 -9.12
N MET A 119 -1.08 8.73 -8.09
CA MET A 119 -1.41 10.15 -8.24
C MET A 119 -0.21 10.93 -8.81
N LEU A 120 1.00 10.71 -8.29
CA LEU A 120 2.21 11.34 -8.83
C LEU A 120 2.43 10.99 -10.31
N ILE A 121 2.37 9.71 -10.66
CA ILE A 121 2.53 9.24 -12.04
C ILE A 121 1.50 9.90 -12.96
N ALA A 122 0.23 9.90 -12.56
CA ALA A 122 -0.85 10.49 -13.34
C ALA A 122 -0.66 12.01 -13.54
N ALA A 123 -0.22 12.72 -12.52
CA ALA A 123 0.07 14.15 -12.60
C ALA A 123 1.25 14.46 -13.55
N LEU A 124 2.33 13.68 -13.46
CA LEU A 124 3.49 13.84 -14.34
C LEU A 124 3.13 13.53 -15.81
N GLU A 125 2.36 12.47 -16.05
CA GLU A 125 1.87 12.14 -17.39
C GLU A 125 0.98 13.23 -17.96
N SER A 126 0.08 13.80 -17.15
CA SER A 126 -0.80 14.88 -17.55
C SER A 126 -0.02 16.16 -17.88
N ALA A 127 0.95 16.54 -17.05
CA ALA A 127 1.68 17.79 -17.19
C ALA A 127 2.79 17.73 -18.24
N PHE A 128 3.49 16.58 -18.35
CA PHE A 128 4.70 16.46 -19.16
C PHE A 128 4.64 15.39 -20.26
N GLY A 129 3.55 14.62 -20.33
CA GLY A 129 3.41 13.51 -21.27
C GLY A 129 4.27 12.29 -20.91
N THR A 130 4.90 12.27 -19.73
CA THR A 130 5.77 11.19 -19.27
C THR A 130 5.79 11.11 -17.74
N ASP A 131 5.85 9.90 -17.21
CA ASP A 131 6.07 9.62 -15.79
C ASP A 131 7.56 9.37 -15.46
N ASN A 132 8.45 9.66 -16.38
CA ASN A 132 9.88 9.41 -16.26
C ASN A 132 10.24 7.94 -15.93
N GLY A 133 9.44 6.99 -16.41
CA GLY A 133 9.64 5.56 -16.21
C GLY A 133 9.20 4.99 -14.86
N LEU A 134 8.55 5.77 -14.03
CA LEU A 134 8.07 5.30 -12.70
C LEU A 134 7.10 4.12 -12.83
N SER A 135 6.16 4.15 -13.76
CA SER A 135 5.22 3.03 -13.98
C SER A 135 5.90 1.77 -14.51
N GLN A 136 7.13 1.88 -15.04
CA GLN A 136 7.90 0.77 -15.56
C GLN A 136 8.84 0.14 -14.52
N ALA A 137 8.83 0.64 -13.28
CA ALA A 137 9.61 0.05 -12.19
C ALA A 137 9.25 -1.42 -11.99
N PRO A 138 10.25 -2.30 -11.76
CA PRO A 138 10.01 -3.73 -11.61
C PRO A 138 8.94 -4.04 -10.56
N GLY A 139 7.91 -4.80 -10.94
CA GLY A 139 6.83 -5.24 -10.05
C GLY A 139 5.74 -4.18 -9.82
N PHE A 140 5.91 -2.93 -10.21
CA PHE A 140 4.91 -1.90 -9.90
C PHE A 140 3.54 -2.19 -10.52
N MET A 141 3.47 -2.45 -11.82
CA MET A 141 2.21 -2.77 -12.49
C MET A 141 1.63 -4.11 -12.02
N GLU A 142 2.47 -5.08 -11.69
CA GLU A 142 2.08 -6.39 -11.15
C GLU A 142 1.51 -6.29 -9.74
N SER A 143 1.82 -5.24 -9.00
CA SER A 143 1.34 -5.03 -7.62
C SER A 143 -0.17 -4.83 -7.51
N ALA A 144 -0.85 -4.47 -8.59
CA ALA A 144 -2.31 -4.50 -8.63
C ALA A 144 -2.88 -5.91 -8.40
N ARG A 145 -2.17 -6.96 -8.84
CA ARG A 145 -2.58 -8.34 -8.54
C ARG A 145 -2.34 -8.69 -7.07
N PHE A 146 -1.27 -8.19 -6.46
CA PHE A 146 -1.11 -8.31 -5.00
C PHE A 146 -2.36 -7.80 -4.30
N MET A 147 -2.78 -6.56 -4.56
CA MET A 147 -3.97 -5.96 -3.95
C MET A 147 -5.22 -6.82 -4.18
N GLN A 148 -5.45 -7.26 -5.41
CA GLN A 148 -6.60 -8.08 -5.79
C GLN A 148 -6.62 -9.44 -5.05
N TYR A 149 -5.49 -10.12 -4.97
CA TYR A 149 -5.41 -11.44 -4.34
C TYR A 149 -5.42 -11.37 -2.81
N MET A 150 -5.01 -10.26 -2.21
CA MET A 150 -5.02 -10.07 -0.76
C MET A 150 -6.42 -10.01 -0.17
N THR A 151 -7.46 -9.67 -0.94
CA THR A 151 -8.85 -9.71 -0.47
C THR A 151 -9.40 -11.12 -0.60
N ALA A 152 -9.79 -11.73 0.51
CA ALA A 152 -10.34 -13.07 0.57
C ALA A 152 -11.82 -13.12 0.13
N PRO A 153 -12.41 -14.30 -0.15
CA PRO A 153 -13.80 -14.44 -0.56
C PRO A 153 -14.80 -13.88 0.44
N GLY A 154 -14.50 -13.96 1.73
CA GLY A 154 -15.33 -13.40 2.82
C GLY A 154 -15.45 -11.88 2.83
N GLY A 155 -14.53 -11.18 2.14
CA GLY A 155 -14.48 -9.71 2.07
C GLY A 155 -13.38 -9.09 2.94
N ASP A 156 -12.78 -9.86 3.86
CA ASP A 156 -11.64 -9.42 4.65
C ASP A 156 -10.33 -9.60 3.89
N CYS A 157 -9.28 -8.84 4.24
CA CYS A 157 -7.99 -9.04 3.62
C CYS A 157 -7.08 -10.05 4.36
N PHE A 158 -5.99 -10.47 3.72
CA PHE A 158 -4.85 -11.07 4.40
C PHE A 158 -4.05 -9.96 5.07
N CYS A 159 -4.39 -9.66 6.31
CA CYS A 159 -4.02 -8.46 7.04
C CYS A 159 -2.69 -8.57 7.78
N PHE A 160 -1.66 -9.17 7.20
CA PHE A 160 -0.33 -9.15 7.80
C PHE A 160 0.25 -7.74 7.89
N SER A 161 1.26 -7.55 8.74
CA SER A 161 1.84 -6.24 9.06
C SER A 161 0.79 -5.29 9.67
N ASP A 162 1.04 -4.00 9.71
CA ASP A 162 0.08 -3.01 10.23
C ASP A 162 -1.05 -2.76 9.21
N SER A 163 -1.80 -3.81 8.85
CA SER A 163 -2.95 -3.74 7.93
C SER A 163 -4.28 -3.92 8.68
N PRO A 164 -5.36 -3.26 8.24
CA PRO A 164 -6.70 -3.52 8.76
C PRO A 164 -7.15 -4.94 8.38
N VAL A 165 -8.15 -5.47 9.08
CA VAL A 165 -8.76 -6.77 8.75
C VAL A 165 -9.70 -6.62 7.56
N GLU A 166 -10.52 -5.58 7.56
CA GLU A 166 -11.51 -5.29 6.52
C GLU A 166 -10.82 -4.79 5.26
N ALA A 167 -11.21 -5.32 4.11
CA ALA A 167 -10.78 -4.82 2.82
C ALA A 167 -11.69 -3.68 2.36
N GLU A 168 -11.09 -2.69 1.71
CA GLU A 168 -11.76 -1.51 1.20
C GLU A 168 -11.58 -1.40 -0.32
N CYS A 169 -12.49 -0.67 -0.97
CA CYS A 169 -12.35 -0.33 -2.38
C CYS A 169 -11.12 0.57 -2.57
N ASN A 170 -10.22 0.19 -3.47
CA ASN A 170 -9.06 1.04 -3.77
C ASN A 170 -9.21 1.74 -5.13
N MET A 171 -9.30 3.07 -5.11
CA MET A 171 -9.53 3.89 -6.31
C MET A 171 -8.43 3.75 -7.34
N MET A 172 -7.21 3.41 -6.92
CA MET A 172 -6.07 3.29 -7.83
C MET A 172 -6.13 2.03 -8.68
N MET A 173 -6.90 1.02 -8.29
CA MET A 173 -7.11 -0.18 -9.10
C MET A 173 -7.72 0.15 -10.46
N PHE A 174 -8.52 1.22 -10.56
CA PHE A 174 -9.09 1.70 -11.83
C PHE A 174 -8.00 2.27 -12.76
N TRP A 175 -7.03 2.99 -12.21
CA TRP A 175 -5.86 3.43 -12.98
C TRP A 175 -5.04 2.24 -13.49
N PHE A 176 -4.74 1.26 -12.61
CA PHE A 176 -4.02 0.05 -13.01
C PHE A 176 -4.76 -0.72 -14.10
N ALA A 177 -6.07 -0.89 -13.98
CA ALA A 177 -6.88 -1.59 -14.99
C ALA A 177 -6.83 -0.90 -16.35
N GLY A 178 -6.88 0.43 -16.37
CA GLY A 178 -6.75 1.22 -17.59
C GLY A 178 -5.36 1.12 -18.21
N LYS A 179 -4.32 1.28 -17.41
CA LYS A 179 -2.93 1.20 -17.85
C LYS A 179 -2.56 -0.18 -18.38
N ALA A 180 -2.95 -1.24 -17.67
CA ALA A 180 -2.70 -2.63 -18.05
C ALA A 180 -3.65 -3.13 -19.16
N LYS A 181 -4.72 -2.38 -19.47
CA LYS A 181 -5.81 -2.83 -20.35
C LYS A 181 -6.40 -4.18 -19.91
N ASP A 182 -6.53 -4.36 -18.60
CA ASP A 182 -7.01 -5.58 -17.98
C ASP A 182 -8.07 -5.29 -16.92
N LEU A 183 -9.33 -5.29 -17.34
CA LEU A 183 -10.47 -5.04 -16.47
C LEU A 183 -10.68 -6.13 -15.41
N SER A 184 -10.04 -7.31 -15.55
CA SER A 184 -10.15 -8.34 -14.52
C SER A 184 -9.51 -7.92 -13.19
N LEU A 185 -8.64 -6.91 -13.18
CA LEU A 185 -8.11 -6.30 -11.96
C LEU A 185 -9.19 -5.67 -11.08
N LEU A 186 -10.33 -5.28 -11.68
CA LEU A 186 -11.46 -4.66 -10.97
C LEU A 186 -12.48 -5.67 -10.44
N TRP A 187 -12.16 -6.98 -10.44
CA TRP A 187 -13.14 -8.00 -10.02
C TRP A 187 -13.59 -7.82 -8.56
N ILE A 188 -12.69 -7.41 -7.69
CA ILE A 188 -13.01 -7.13 -6.27
C ILE A 188 -13.73 -5.77 -6.16
N GLU A 189 -13.20 -4.72 -6.78
CA GLU A 189 -13.75 -3.35 -6.74
C GLU A 189 -15.17 -3.28 -7.26
N ARG A 190 -15.54 -4.11 -8.26
CA ARG A 190 -16.91 -4.22 -8.76
C ARG A 190 -17.95 -4.44 -7.66
N GLN A 191 -17.61 -5.23 -6.64
CA GLN A 191 -18.52 -5.56 -5.55
C GLN A 191 -18.88 -4.31 -4.72
N TYR A 192 -17.97 -3.35 -4.63
CA TYR A 192 -18.22 -2.07 -3.96
C TYR A 192 -19.07 -1.14 -4.84
N LEU A 193 -18.84 -1.12 -6.14
CA LEU A 193 -19.61 -0.30 -7.09
C LEU A 193 -21.09 -0.71 -7.15
N ASP A 194 -21.39 -1.99 -6.98
CA ASP A 194 -22.73 -2.53 -7.01
C ASP A 194 -23.52 -2.31 -5.70
N ARG A 195 -22.86 -1.78 -4.66
CA ARG A 195 -23.48 -1.54 -3.35
C ARG A 195 -24.21 -0.20 -3.29
N PRO A 196 -25.50 -0.19 -2.86
CA PRO A 196 -26.31 1.04 -2.78
C PRO A 196 -25.85 1.99 -1.67
N ASP A 197 -25.18 1.48 -0.63
CA ASP A 197 -24.64 2.27 0.49
C ASP A 197 -23.31 2.98 0.16
N MET A 198 -22.75 2.72 -1.01
CA MET A 198 -21.50 3.34 -1.49
C MET A 198 -20.45 3.48 -0.36
N PRO A 199 -19.91 2.38 0.18
CA PRO A 199 -19.04 2.41 1.37
C PRO A 199 -17.76 3.23 1.19
N PHE A 200 -17.45 3.61 -0.03
CA PHE A 200 -16.31 4.47 -0.41
C PHE A 200 -16.69 5.95 -0.59
N ALA A 201 -17.93 6.35 -0.32
CA ALA A 201 -18.40 7.73 -0.56
C ALA A 201 -17.63 8.78 0.25
N GLU A 202 -17.06 8.39 1.40
CA GLU A 202 -16.26 9.25 2.26
C GLU A 202 -14.74 9.15 1.98
N ASP A 203 -14.32 8.32 1.00
CA ASP A 203 -12.90 8.22 0.65
C ASP A 203 -12.42 9.55 0.04
N ARG A 204 -11.37 10.10 0.63
CA ARG A 204 -10.76 11.37 0.19
C ARG A 204 -10.21 11.33 -1.24
N LEU A 205 -9.93 10.14 -1.79
CA LEU A 205 -9.46 9.93 -3.16
C LEU A 205 -10.60 9.59 -4.13
N LEU A 206 -11.87 9.59 -3.68
CA LEU A 206 -13.03 9.33 -4.54
C LEU A 206 -13.04 10.18 -5.84
N PRO A 207 -12.65 11.46 -5.84
CA PRO A 207 -12.58 12.23 -7.09
C PRO A 207 -11.69 11.61 -8.16
N SER A 208 -10.63 10.91 -7.78
CA SER A 208 -9.73 10.21 -8.71
C SER A 208 -10.44 9.06 -9.45
N LEU A 209 -11.44 8.43 -8.83
CA LEU A 209 -12.26 7.41 -9.47
C LEU A 209 -12.93 7.94 -10.73
N MET A 210 -13.49 9.17 -10.67
CA MET A 210 -14.14 9.79 -11.83
C MET A 210 -13.18 9.99 -13.00
N VAL A 211 -11.93 10.37 -12.68
CA VAL A 211 -10.87 10.54 -13.68
C VAL A 211 -10.48 9.20 -14.29
N PHE A 212 -10.18 8.20 -13.46
CA PHE A 212 -9.63 6.93 -13.91
C PHE A 212 -10.68 6.00 -14.55
N CYS A 213 -11.96 6.13 -14.18
CA CYS A 213 -13.04 5.36 -14.78
C CYS A 213 -13.52 5.90 -16.15
N SER A 214 -13.22 7.16 -16.48
CA SER A 214 -13.85 7.87 -17.61
C SER A 214 -13.73 7.15 -18.96
N GLN A 215 -12.74 6.30 -19.12
CA GLN A 215 -12.47 5.55 -20.36
C GLN A 215 -12.58 4.02 -20.18
N LEU A 216 -13.09 3.55 -19.03
CA LEU A 216 -13.23 2.12 -18.75
C LEU A 216 -14.64 1.62 -19.04
N ASP A 217 -14.76 0.51 -19.74
CA ASP A 217 -16.04 -0.17 -19.92
C ASP A 217 -16.32 -1.11 -18.74
N LEU A 218 -16.80 -0.53 -17.64
CA LEU A 218 -17.06 -1.24 -16.39
C LEU A 218 -18.09 -2.36 -16.50
N LYS A 219 -18.88 -2.42 -17.61
CA LYS A 219 -19.84 -3.50 -17.85
C LYS A 219 -19.15 -4.82 -18.23
N HIS A 220 -17.90 -4.75 -18.66
CA HIS A 220 -17.13 -5.91 -19.13
C HIS A 220 -16.03 -6.34 -18.15
N ILE A 221 -16.20 -6.07 -16.86
CA ILE A 221 -15.29 -6.58 -15.83
C ILE A 221 -15.42 -8.10 -15.76
N GLY A 222 -14.37 -8.80 -16.22
CA GLY A 222 -14.31 -10.25 -16.20
C GLY A 222 -13.55 -10.76 -14.94
N LYS A 223 -13.80 -12.02 -14.57
CA LYS A 223 -13.08 -12.63 -13.46
C LYS A 223 -11.63 -12.96 -13.82
N PRO A 224 -10.71 -12.94 -12.83
CA PRO A 224 -9.33 -13.34 -13.03
C PRO A 224 -9.23 -14.79 -13.51
N LYS A 225 -8.26 -15.06 -14.40
CA LYS A 225 -8.07 -16.41 -15.00
C LYS A 225 -7.32 -17.38 -14.08
N ARG A 226 -6.53 -16.85 -13.13
CA ARG A 226 -5.71 -17.65 -12.24
C ARG A 226 -6.32 -17.69 -10.84
N ASN A 227 -6.12 -18.81 -10.17
CA ASN A 227 -6.58 -19.04 -8.81
C ASN A 227 -5.44 -19.02 -7.78
N PHE A 228 -4.26 -18.64 -8.17
CA PHE A 228 -3.12 -18.47 -7.27
C PHE A 228 -2.24 -17.32 -7.73
N TRP A 229 -1.55 -16.74 -6.77
CA TRP A 229 -0.56 -15.69 -6.97
C TRP A 229 0.59 -15.90 -5.98
N PHE A 230 1.80 -15.54 -6.39
CA PHE A 230 3.00 -15.67 -5.59
C PHE A 230 3.96 -14.52 -5.88
N SER A 231 4.56 -13.95 -4.83
CA SER A 231 5.61 -12.95 -4.92
C SER A 231 6.86 -13.38 -4.16
N ARG A 232 8.01 -12.87 -4.60
CA ARG A 232 9.34 -13.19 -4.08
C ARG A 232 10.05 -12.02 -3.41
N GLY A 233 9.40 -10.87 -3.26
CA GLY A 233 9.97 -9.67 -2.66
C GLY A 233 10.44 -9.84 -1.21
N ASP A 234 10.69 -8.74 -0.52
CA ASP A 234 11.16 -8.74 0.87
C ASP A 234 10.18 -9.42 1.83
N THR A 235 8.90 -9.39 1.51
CA THR A 235 7.84 -10.18 2.18
C THR A 235 7.19 -11.09 1.14
N PRO A 236 7.73 -12.30 0.91
CA PRO A 236 7.16 -13.24 -0.04
C PRO A 236 5.78 -13.72 0.44
N VAL A 237 4.84 -13.78 -0.49
CA VAL A 237 3.45 -14.16 -0.20
C VAL A 237 2.99 -15.16 -1.24
N PHE A 238 2.34 -16.23 -0.80
CA PHE A 238 1.60 -17.17 -1.65
C PHE A 238 0.12 -17.07 -1.32
N ILE A 239 -0.71 -16.97 -2.36
CA ILE A 239 -2.16 -16.96 -2.22
C ILE A 239 -2.78 -17.97 -3.18
N TYR A 240 -3.71 -18.76 -2.65
CA TYR A 240 -4.56 -19.65 -3.42
C TYR A 240 -6.05 -19.32 -3.15
N ARG A 241 -6.82 -19.32 -4.24
CA ARG A 241 -8.29 -19.21 -4.21
C ARG A 241 -8.91 -20.43 -4.88
N GLY A 242 -9.97 -20.98 -4.31
CA GLY A 242 -10.76 -22.05 -4.94
C GLY A 242 -11.56 -21.58 -6.15
N GLY A 243 -11.97 -20.31 -6.11
CA GLY A 243 -12.72 -19.63 -7.14
C GLY A 243 -12.78 -18.11 -6.93
N TRP A 244 -13.60 -17.45 -7.72
CA TRP A 244 -13.81 -16.00 -7.70
C TRP A 244 -15.29 -15.60 -7.59
N ASP A 245 -16.20 -16.57 -7.52
CA ASP A 245 -17.63 -16.34 -7.67
C ASP A 245 -18.40 -16.45 -6.35
N SER A 246 -17.85 -17.16 -5.36
CA SER A 246 -18.55 -17.48 -4.11
C SER A 246 -17.78 -17.04 -2.88
N LYS A 247 -18.48 -16.55 -1.87
CA LYS A 247 -17.94 -16.33 -0.51
C LYS A 247 -17.53 -17.63 0.18
N GLU A 248 -18.02 -18.77 -0.31
CA GLU A 248 -17.70 -20.12 0.20
C GLU A 248 -16.41 -20.68 -0.43
N ASP A 249 -15.85 -20.00 -1.43
CA ASP A 249 -14.59 -20.42 -2.08
C ASP A 249 -13.46 -20.54 -1.05
N THR A 250 -12.65 -21.56 -1.22
CA THR A 250 -11.45 -21.76 -0.39
C THR A 250 -10.47 -20.62 -0.61
N TYR A 251 -9.86 -20.12 0.46
CA TYR A 251 -8.78 -19.17 0.41
C TYR A 251 -7.65 -19.60 1.35
N LEU A 252 -6.42 -19.53 0.87
CA LEU A 252 -5.20 -19.75 1.64
C LEU A 252 -4.21 -18.64 1.31
N GLY A 253 -3.86 -17.84 2.31
CA GLY A 253 -2.75 -16.90 2.26
C GLY A 253 -1.62 -17.40 3.15
N VAL A 254 -0.39 -17.39 2.65
CA VAL A 254 0.83 -17.76 3.40
C VAL A 254 1.88 -16.69 3.16
N LYS A 255 2.53 -16.22 4.21
CA LYS A 255 3.61 -15.25 4.09
C LYS A 255 4.91 -15.74 4.70
N GLY A 256 6.01 -15.28 4.12
CA GLY A 256 7.35 -15.34 4.70
C GLY A 256 7.83 -13.96 5.17
N GLY A 257 9.10 -13.66 4.93
CA GLY A 257 9.72 -12.37 5.22
C GLY A 257 10.30 -12.23 6.62
N SER A 258 10.50 -11.00 7.05
CA SER A 258 11.25 -10.65 8.25
C SER A 258 10.45 -9.72 9.17
N PRO A 259 10.53 -9.91 10.50
CA PRO A 259 10.01 -8.93 11.46
C PRO A 259 10.71 -7.56 11.40
N SER A 260 11.88 -7.46 10.75
CA SER A 260 12.61 -6.19 10.59
C SER A 260 12.11 -5.32 9.45
N THR A 261 11.16 -5.81 8.63
CA THR A 261 10.52 -5.01 7.59
C THR A 261 9.69 -3.88 8.22
N SER A 262 9.61 -2.73 7.55
CA SER A 262 8.77 -1.62 8.01
C SER A 262 7.34 -2.10 8.27
N HIS A 263 6.73 -1.67 9.39
CA HIS A 263 5.39 -2.06 9.81
C HIS A 263 5.16 -3.56 10.06
N ALA A 264 6.20 -4.41 10.01
CA ALA A 264 6.04 -5.85 10.18
C ALA A 264 5.65 -6.23 11.62
N HIS A 265 5.04 -7.40 11.72
CA HIS A 265 4.82 -8.14 12.96
C HIS A 265 5.80 -9.32 13.07
N MET A 266 5.84 -10.00 14.22
CA MET A 266 6.52 -11.29 14.36
C MET A 266 5.63 -12.41 13.81
N ASP A 267 5.32 -12.35 12.52
CA ASP A 267 4.36 -13.18 11.82
C ASP A 267 4.98 -13.99 10.65
N ALA A 268 6.29 -14.20 10.71
CA ALA A 268 6.99 -15.01 9.72
C ALA A 268 6.42 -16.44 9.67
N GLY A 269 6.05 -16.91 8.46
CA GLY A 269 5.38 -18.19 8.27
C GLY A 269 3.89 -18.20 8.62
N SER A 270 3.30 -17.04 8.92
CA SER A 270 1.88 -16.93 9.21
C SER A 270 1.01 -17.25 8.00
N PHE A 271 -0.18 -17.76 8.27
CA PHE A 271 -1.18 -18.06 7.24
C PHE A 271 -2.59 -17.69 7.69
N ILE A 272 -3.46 -17.48 6.72
CA ILE A 272 -4.91 -17.43 6.93
C ILE A 272 -5.59 -18.48 6.06
N PHE A 273 -6.74 -18.96 6.50
CA PHE A 273 -7.51 -19.98 5.79
C PHE A 273 -9.01 -19.73 5.89
N GLU A 274 -9.65 -19.66 4.73
CA GLU A 274 -11.11 -19.60 4.62
C GLU A 274 -11.65 -20.76 3.81
N ARG A 275 -12.83 -21.24 4.20
CA ARG A 275 -13.59 -22.23 3.46
C ARG A 275 -15.03 -22.24 3.92
N ASP A 276 -15.95 -22.47 2.98
CA ASP A 276 -17.39 -22.62 3.23
C ASP A 276 -17.97 -21.38 3.97
N GLY A 277 -17.47 -20.16 3.62
CA GLY A 277 -17.89 -18.90 4.22
C GLY A 277 -17.35 -18.63 5.62
N VAL A 278 -16.44 -19.46 6.13
CA VAL A 278 -15.83 -19.34 7.46
C VAL A 278 -14.33 -19.10 7.37
N ARG A 279 -13.81 -18.10 8.09
CA ARG A 279 -12.38 -17.89 8.30
C ARG A 279 -11.91 -18.73 9.48
N TRP A 280 -11.37 -19.91 9.18
CA TRP A 280 -10.92 -20.92 10.16
C TRP A 280 -9.59 -20.55 10.83
N ALA A 281 -8.69 -19.93 10.09
CA ALA A 281 -7.48 -19.36 10.62
C ALA A 281 -7.46 -17.88 10.26
N MET A 282 -7.51 -17.02 11.27
CA MET A 282 -7.58 -15.57 11.12
C MET A 282 -6.30 -14.91 11.62
N ASP A 283 -6.01 -13.74 11.10
CA ASP A 283 -5.07 -12.79 11.68
C ASP A 283 -5.84 -11.63 12.31
N LEU A 284 -5.31 -11.04 13.37
CA LEU A 284 -5.98 -9.96 14.10
C LEU A 284 -5.72 -8.58 13.50
N GLY A 285 -4.83 -8.49 12.51
CA GLY A 285 -4.44 -7.24 11.90
C GLY A 285 -3.76 -6.26 12.86
N MET A 286 -3.71 -5.00 12.47
CA MET A 286 -3.06 -3.93 13.21
C MET A 286 -3.73 -3.62 14.54
N GLN A 287 -2.94 -3.07 15.48
CA GLN A 287 -3.43 -2.38 16.67
C GLN A 287 -3.37 -0.87 16.40
N SER A 288 -4.41 -0.13 16.80
CA SER A 288 -4.43 1.33 16.66
C SER A 288 -3.22 1.98 17.34
N TYR A 289 -2.45 2.75 16.57
CA TYR A 289 -1.26 3.47 17.06
C TYR A 289 -1.62 4.45 18.19
N ILE A 290 -2.70 5.20 18.03
CA ILE A 290 -3.16 6.17 19.03
C ILE A 290 -3.41 5.49 20.37
N THR A 291 -4.00 4.28 20.37
CA THR A 291 -4.28 3.55 21.61
C THR A 291 -3.02 3.03 22.28
N LEU A 292 -1.95 2.78 21.54
CA LEU A 292 -0.66 2.31 22.08
C LEU A 292 0.19 3.49 22.55
N GLU A 293 0.37 4.49 21.70
CA GLU A 293 1.19 5.66 21.98
C GLU A 293 0.63 6.51 23.13
N SER A 294 -0.70 6.63 23.24
CA SER A 294 -1.34 7.32 24.37
C SER A 294 -1.09 6.64 25.73
N LYS A 295 -0.68 5.36 25.71
CA LYS A 295 -0.26 4.61 26.91
C LYS A 295 1.24 4.59 27.09
N GLY A 296 2.01 5.33 26.29
CA GLY A 296 3.46 5.43 26.37
C GLY A 296 4.22 4.24 25.82
N VAL A 297 3.61 3.42 24.96
CA VAL A 297 4.31 2.31 24.28
C VAL A 297 5.28 2.87 23.25
N ASP A 298 6.56 2.47 23.34
CA ASP A 298 7.58 2.75 22.32
C ASP A 298 7.37 1.82 21.10
N LEU A 299 6.34 2.16 20.33
CA LEU A 299 5.83 1.33 19.21
C LEU A 299 6.84 1.17 18.08
N TRP A 300 7.69 2.18 17.86
CA TRP A 300 8.60 2.23 16.71
C TRP A 300 9.98 1.66 16.99
N ASN A 301 10.20 1.14 18.19
CA ASN A 301 11.41 0.44 18.54
C ASN A 301 11.40 -1.01 18.02
N MET A 302 11.98 -1.21 16.84
CA MET A 302 12.07 -2.50 16.16
C MET A 302 13.24 -3.38 16.63
N SER A 303 13.93 -3.01 17.74
CA SER A 303 14.98 -3.89 18.30
C SER A 303 14.37 -5.16 18.90
N GLN A 304 15.18 -6.24 19.07
CA GLN A 304 14.69 -7.54 19.59
C GLN A 304 13.93 -7.43 20.92
N ASN A 305 14.32 -6.49 21.77
CA ASN A 305 13.71 -6.27 23.08
C ASN A 305 12.80 -5.02 23.09
N GLY A 306 12.39 -4.52 21.94
CA GLY A 306 11.50 -3.37 21.84
C GLY A 306 10.10 -3.67 22.38
N GLN A 307 9.45 -2.66 22.97
CA GLN A 307 8.08 -2.77 23.49
C GLN A 307 7.05 -3.11 22.41
N ARG A 308 7.34 -2.83 21.14
CA ARG A 308 6.50 -3.24 20.00
C ARG A 308 6.10 -4.72 20.14
N TRP A 309 7.02 -5.58 20.49
CA TRP A 309 6.82 -7.02 20.54
C TRP A 309 6.10 -7.51 21.82
N GLU A 310 5.86 -6.62 22.79
CA GLU A 310 5.02 -6.89 23.96
C GLU A 310 3.53 -6.71 23.65
N VAL A 311 3.21 -5.99 22.58
CA VAL A 311 1.85 -5.85 22.08
C VAL A 311 1.38 -7.18 21.51
N PHE A 312 0.30 -7.74 22.06
CA PHE A 312 -0.19 -9.08 21.72
C PHE A 312 -0.32 -9.31 20.21
N ARG A 313 -0.99 -8.38 19.49
CA ARG A 313 -1.21 -8.50 18.04
C ARG A 313 0.06 -8.41 17.19
N LEU A 314 1.16 -7.92 17.72
CA LEU A 314 2.42 -7.74 17.00
C LEU A 314 3.43 -8.86 17.28
N SER A 315 3.12 -9.71 18.29
CA SER A 315 3.95 -10.84 18.72
C SER A 315 3.54 -12.13 18.02
N ASN A 316 4.50 -13.04 17.80
CA ASN A 316 4.26 -14.33 17.14
C ASN A 316 3.21 -15.23 17.83
N ILE A 317 2.94 -15.01 19.12
CA ILE A 317 1.92 -15.76 19.86
C ILE A 317 0.48 -15.46 19.40
N ALA A 318 0.26 -14.36 18.69
CA ALA A 318 -1.06 -13.97 18.17
C ALA A 318 -1.29 -14.36 16.71
N HIS A 319 -0.26 -14.86 16.04
CA HIS A 319 -0.31 -15.21 14.62
C HIS A 319 -0.36 -16.72 14.39
N ASN A 320 -0.84 -17.14 13.23
CA ASN A 320 -0.89 -18.54 12.82
C ASN A 320 0.49 -19.00 12.33
N THR A 321 1.47 -19.00 13.22
CA THR A 321 2.85 -19.41 12.96
C THR A 321 3.39 -20.25 14.12
N LEU A 322 4.60 -20.79 13.96
CA LEU A 322 5.23 -21.56 15.04
C LEU A 322 5.73 -20.62 16.15
N THR A 323 5.56 -21.07 17.39
CA THR A 323 6.21 -20.53 18.58
C THR A 323 6.90 -21.68 19.28
N ILE A 324 8.22 -21.61 19.45
CA ILE A 324 9.03 -22.64 20.10
C ILE A 324 9.43 -22.16 21.49
N ASN A 325 9.24 -23.00 22.51
CA ASN A 325 9.54 -22.70 23.91
C ASN A 325 8.91 -21.40 24.48
N GLY A 326 7.87 -20.86 23.81
CA GLY A 326 7.28 -19.57 24.17
C GLY A 326 8.15 -18.37 23.81
N GLU A 327 9.18 -18.55 23.02
CA GLU A 327 10.11 -17.49 22.62
C GLU A 327 9.58 -16.66 21.46
N ARG A 328 10.03 -15.41 21.40
CA ARG A 328 9.73 -14.50 20.28
C ARG A 328 10.59 -14.82 19.07
N HIS A 329 10.06 -14.57 17.89
CA HIS A 329 10.83 -14.62 16.66
C HIS A 329 12.03 -13.66 16.70
N LEU A 330 13.14 -14.05 16.07
CA LEU A 330 14.29 -13.18 15.92
C LEU A 330 13.99 -12.06 14.93
N VAL A 331 14.10 -10.80 15.36
CA VAL A 331 13.83 -9.63 14.53
C VAL A 331 14.70 -9.61 13.25
N LYS A 332 15.99 -9.95 13.38
CA LYS A 332 16.94 -9.99 12.25
C LYS A 332 16.92 -11.30 11.47
N SER A 333 15.80 -12.00 11.49
CA SER A 333 15.60 -13.23 10.71
C SER A 333 14.92 -12.97 9.37
N ASN A 334 14.90 -13.99 8.53
CA ASN A 334 14.14 -13.99 7.30
C ASN A 334 13.61 -15.40 7.00
N ALA A 335 12.33 -15.50 6.67
CA ALA A 335 11.65 -16.74 6.34
C ALA A 335 11.30 -16.75 4.84
N PRO A 336 12.13 -17.35 3.97
CA PRO A 336 11.82 -17.44 2.56
C PRO A 336 10.71 -18.49 2.31
N ILE A 337 9.88 -18.23 1.30
CA ILE A 337 9.06 -19.28 0.68
C ILE A 337 9.98 -20.05 -0.28
N THR A 338 10.30 -21.28 0.07
CA THR A 338 11.26 -22.11 -0.67
C THR A 338 10.63 -22.88 -1.81
N ARG A 339 9.31 -23.11 -1.72
CA ARG A 339 8.57 -23.86 -2.74
C ARG A 339 7.10 -23.51 -2.73
N THR A 340 6.46 -23.54 -3.91
CA THR A 340 5.02 -23.47 -4.07
C THR A 340 4.46 -24.73 -4.69
N PHE A 341 3.23 -25.10 -4.32
CA PHE A 341 2.53 -26.28 -4.80
C PHE A 341 1.26 -25.85 -5.53
N GLU A 342 1.15 -26.22 -6.79
CA GLU A 342 0.04 -25.79 -7.68
C GLU A 342 -0.58 -26.97 -8.43
N SER A 343 -0.35 -28.21 -7.96
CA SER A 343 -0.91 -29.39 -8.58
C SER A 343 -2.42 -29.54 -8.31
N LYS A 344 -3.10 -30.41 -9.05
CA LYS A 344 -4.53 -30.70 -8.79
C LYS A 344 -4.77 -31.25 -7.38
N LYS A 345 -3.78 -31.94 -6.80
CA LYS A 345 -3.89 -32.60 -5.49
C LYS A 345 -3.40 -31.75 -4.32
N GLN A 346 -2.54 -30.77 -4.58
CA GLN A 346 -1.87 -30.02 -3.53
C GLN A 346 -1.73 -28.54 -3.94
N LYS A 347 -2.15 -27.67 -3.05
CA LYS A 347 -2.03 -26.20 -3.14
C LYS A 347 -1.40 -25.69 -1.85
N GLY A 348 -0.45 -24.80 -1.95
CA GLY A 348 0.20 -24.24 -0.77
C GLY A 348 1.62 -23.78 -1.03
N ALA A 349 2.31 -23.46 0.04
CA ALA A 349 3.71 -23.05 0.03
C ALA A 349 4.48 -23.71 1.17
N GLU A 350 5.78 -23.82 0.99
CA GLU A 350 6.74 -24.24 2.01
C GLU A 350 7.55 -23.02 2.43
N VAL A 351 7.54 -22.74 3.72
CA VAL A 351 8.27 -21.61 4.32
C VAL A 351 9.37 -22.16 5.21
N ASP A 352 10.60 -21.74 4.98
CA ASP A 352 11.72 -22.07 5.85
C ASP A 352 11.79 -21.11 7.05
N LEU A 353 11.51 -21.63 8.23
CA LEU A 353 11.54 -20.89 9.50
C LEU A 353 12.83 -21.09 10.29
N SER A 354 13.84 -21.80 9.74
CA SER A 354 15.06 -22.16 10.48
C SER A 354 15.79 -20.96 11.06
N SER A 355 15.80 -19.81 10.36
CA SER A 355 16.46 -18.60 10.85
C SER A 355 15.64 -17.79 11.85
N VAL A 356 14.36 -18.14 12.02
CA VAL A 356 13.41 -17.34 12.83
C VAL A 356 13.57 -17.61 14.32
N PHE A 357 14.16 -18.74 14.67
CA PHE A 357 14.37 -19.18 16.05
C PHE A 357 15.85 -19.13 16.43
N ALA A 358 16.13 -18.87 17.71
CA ALA A 358 17.48 -19.04 18.25
C ALA A 358 17.84 -20.55 18.26
N ASN A 359 19.06 -20.88 17.84
CA ASN A 359 19.62 -22.24 17.90
C ASN A 359 20.02 -22.61 19.32
#